data_ff041f9bbfc7f2c58f92695afa044f88
#
_entry.id   ff041f9bbfc7f2c58f92695afa044f88
#
_cell.length_a   1.000
_cell.length_b   1.000
_cell.length_c   1.000
_cell.angle_alpha   90.00
_cell.angle_beta   90.00
_cell.angle_gamma   90.00
#
_symmetry.space_group_name_H-M   'P 1'
#
loop_
_entity.id
_entity.type
_entity.pdbx_description
1 polymer ?
#
loop_
_entity_poly.entity_id
_entity_poly.type
_entity_poly.pdbx_seq_one_letter_code
_entity_poly.pdbx_strand_id
1 'polypeptide(L)'
;MKTLKTIKSALIATLAMLVATPIFSSCIDDNDGPKPTGHETTSLVTFEGNVELRARFTFIPEGDGATRTMLADKELPKEVKAGQRMVIRYIELGKDNYTGFSNISLVSFNALPTVEVEKVSTEEAQAANEEIFVNAINRTGKYINLEANVKKYTERTYYIYADEATLENPIPDLYITTKTKGDYSGVKHLDIASFDISMIWGRIDCKGVNIHINNSNPSFNKKVFEFRK
;
A
#
# COMPACT_ATOMS: atom_id res chain seq x y z
N MET A 1 -30.54 -9.38 47.75
CA MET A 1 -30.15 -10.17 46.59
C MET A 1 -29.57 -9.21 45.55
N LYS A 2 -28.27 -9.20 45.36
CA LYS A 2 -27.57 -8.34 44.41
C LYS A 2 -27.32 -9.17 43.14
N THR A 3 -27.94 -8.81 42.04
CA THR A 3 -27.71 -9.42 40.74
C THR A 3 -26.41 -8.89 40.13
N LEU A 4 -25.43 -9.77 40.05
CA LEU A 4 -24.18 -9.53 39.32
C LEU A 4 -24.49 -9.50 37.80
N LYS A 5 -24.36 -8.34 37.17
CA LYS A 5 -24.29 -8.24 35.73
C LYS A 5 -22.90 -8.66 35.25
N THR A 6 -22.81 -9.83 34.70
CA THR A 6 -21.62 -10.34 34.04
C THR A 6 -21.39 -9.56 32.79
N ILE A 7 -20.40 -8.67 32.79
CA ILE A 7 -19.91 -8.02 31.56
C ILE A 7 -19.07 -9.07 30.80
N LYS A 8 -19.63 -9.57 29.72
CA LYS A 8 -18.86 -10.37 28.77
C LYS A 8 -17.99 -9.39 27.97
N SER A 9 -16.78 -9.16 28.45
CA SER A 9 -15.72 -8.57 27.63
C SER A 9 -15.39 -9.57 26.53
N ALA A 10 -15.87 -9.28 25.32
CA ALA A 10 -15.37 -9.92 24.12
C ALA A 10 -13.93 -9.41 23.94
N LEU A 11 -12.98 -10.27 24.26
CA LEU A 11 -11.58 -10.09 23.95
C LEU A 11 -11.45 -10.27 22.43
N ILE A 12 -11.63 -9.21 21.68
CA ILE A 12 -11.21 -9.17 20.29
C ILE A 12 -9.68 -9.09 20.35
N ALA A 13 -9.05 -10.24 20.20
CA ALA A 13 -7.63 -10.31 19.95
C ALA A 13 -7.39 -9.71 18.57
N THR A 14 -7.19 -8.40 18.51
CA THR A 14 -6.56 -7.74 17.38
C THR A 14 -5.16 -8.33 17.27
N LEU A 15 -5.01 -9.27 16.34
CA LEU A 15 -3.72 -9.75 15.89
C LEU A 15 -3.10 -8.59 15.10
N ALA A 16 -2.54 -7.62 15.84
CA ALA A 16 -1.63 -6.64 15.27
C ALA A 16 -0.44 -7.47 14.76
N MET A 17 -0.50 -7.86 13.48
CA MET A 17 0.69 -8.33 12.79
C MET A 17 1.66 -7.16 12.80
N LEU A 18 2.58 -7.22 13.77
CA LEU A 18 3.83 -6.49 13.73
C LEU A 18 4.57 -7.00 12.49
N VAL A 19 4.25 -6.42 11.33
CA VAL A 19 5.10 -6.54 10.17
C VAL A 19 6.22 -5.53 10.43
N ALA A 20 7.17 -5.89 11.31
CA ALA A 20 8.52 -5.38 11.21
C ALA A 20 9.00 -5.87 9.84
N THR A 21 8.67 -5.13 8.78
CA THR A 21 9.25 -5.39 7.47
C THR A 21 10.73 -5.14 7.61
N PRO A 22 11.59 -6.17 7.60
CA PRO A 22 12.99 -5.93 7.37
C PRO A 22 13.03 -5.20 6.02
N ILE A 23 13.59 -4.00 6.01
CA ILE A 23 13.92 -3.31 4.78
C ILE A 23 15.01 -4.17 4.15
N PHE A 24 14.61 -5.16 3.36
CA PHE A 24 15.52 -5.87 2.48
C PHE A 24 15.91 -4.90 1.37
N SER A 25 16.79 -3.96 1.70
CA SER A 25 17.60 -3.31 0.69
C SER A 25 18.58 -4.36 0.20
N SER A 26 18.12 -5.23 -0.67
CA SER A 26 19.00 -6.15 -1.38
C SER A 26 19.77 -5.32 -2.40
N CYS A 27 20.98 -4.86 -2.02
CA CYS A 27 22.01 -4.63 -3.01
C CYS A 27 22.31 -6.01 -3.61
N ILE A 28 21.90 -6.18 -4.86
CA ILE A 28 22.10 -7.42 -5.60
C ILE A 28 23.58 -7.49 -5.90
N ASP A 29 24.24 -8.60 -5.48
CA ASP A 29 25.62 -8.88 -5.78
C ASP A 29 25.93 -8.65 -7.26
N ASP A 30 27.02 -7.93 -7.50
CA ASP A 30 27.59 -7.69 -8.83
C ASP A 30 28.04 -9.02 -9.45
N ASN A 31 27.11 -9.68 -10.12
CA ASN A 31 27.49 -10.77 -11.02
C ASN A 31 27.97 -10.12 -12.32
N ASP A 32 29.23 -10.40 -12.71
CA ASP A 32 30.00 -9.78 -13.81
C ASP A 32 29.43 -9.96 -15.24
N GLY A 33 28.12 -9.96 -15.41
CA GLY A 33 27.48 -9.90 -16.73
C GLY A 33 27.32 -8.48 -17.26
N PRO A 34 27.21 -8.26 -18.56
CA PRO A 34 26.97 -6.95 -19.12
C PRO A 34 25.66 -6.38 -18.53
N LYS A 35 25.77 -5.25 -17.82
CA LYS A 35 24.60 -4.58 -17.23
C LYS A 35 23.64 -4.15 -18.34
N PRO A 36 22.33 -4.42 -18.21
CA PRO A 36 21.36 -3.94 -19.21
C PRO A 36 21.48 -2.42 -19.36
N THR A 37 21.59 -1.96 -20.59
CA THR A 37 21.59 -0.53 -20.89
C THR A 37 20.15 -0.09 -21.08
N GLY A 38 19.69 0.86 -20.27
CA GLY A 38 18.33 1.40 -20.35
C GLY A 38 18.04 2.39 -19.23
N HIS A 39 16.90 3.05 -19.33
CA HIS A 39 16.45 3.94 -18.25
C HIS A 39 15.81 3.11 -17.13
N GLU A 40 16.24 3.36 -15.91
CA GLU A 40 15.59 2.79 -14.74
C GLU A 40 14.20 3.38 -14.56
N THR A 41 13.24 2.51 -14.36
CA THR A 41 11.84 2.86 -14.07
C THR A 41 11.48 2.39 -12.67
N THR A 42 10.67 3.16 -11.97
CA THR A 42 10.10 2.77 -10.67
C THR A 42 8.61 2.53 -10.82
N SER A 43 8.12 1.42 -10.28
CA SER A 43 6.69 1.09 -10.32
C SER A 43 6.19 0.45 -9.02
N LEU A 44 4.92 0.71 -8.73
CA LEU A 44 4.16 0.03 -7.69
C LEU A 44 3.52 -1.22 -8.28
N VAL A 45 3.91 -2.38 -7.79
CA VAL A 45 3.49 -3.68 -8.33
C VAL A 45 2.96 -4.59 -7.23
N THR A 46 2.26 -5.64 -7.62
CA THR A 46 1.96 -6.78 -6.73
C THR A 46 2.83 -7.95 -7.15
N PHE A 47 3.54 -8.56 -6.22
CA PHE A 47 4.30 -9.78 -6.46
C PHE A 47 3.35 -10.98 -6.51
N GLU A 48 3.39 -11.73 -7.60
CA GLU A 48 2.50 -12.88 -7.82
C GLU A 48 3.17 -14.23 -7.46
N GLY A 49 4.46 -14.19 -7.15
CA GLY A 49 5.27 -15.38 -6.87
C GLY A 49 6.41 -15.57 -7.85
N ASN A 50 7.27 -16.53 -7.56
CA ASN A 50 8.34 -16.96 -8.47
C ASN A 50 7.82 -18.05 -9.41
N VAL A 51 8.12 -17.92 -10.69
CA VAL A 51 7.77 -18.88 -11.74
C VAL A 51 9.03 -19.15 -12.55
N GLU A 52 9.48 -20.39 -12.64
CA GLU A 52 10.67 -20.79 -13.39
C GLU A 52 11.92 -19.94 -13.07
N LEU A 53 12.20 -19.77 -11.78
CA LEU A 53 13.31 -18.96 -11.27
C LEU A 53 13.24 -17.46 -11.61
N ARG A 54 12.06 -16.97 -11.91
CA ARG A 54 11.79 -15.57 -12.26
C ARG A 54 10.66 -15.01 -11.39
N ALA A 55 10.84 -13.81 -10.85
CA ALA A 55 9.77 -13.13 -10.13
C ALA A 55 8.72 -12.61 -11.12
N ARG A 56 7.44 -12.92 -10.84
CA ARG A 56 6.30 -12.41 -11.59
C ARG A 56 5.59 -11.33 -10.81
N PHE A 57 5.31 -10.22 -11.48
CA PHE A 57 4.59 -9.10 -10.91
C PHE A 57 3.39 -8.73 -11.78
N THR A 58 2.35 -8.22 -11.13
CA THR A 58 1.29 -7.48 -11.80
C THR A 58 1.45 -5.98 -11.56
N PHE A 59 1.27 -5.22 -12.63
CA PHE A 59 1.28 -3.77 -12.64
C PHE A 59 -0.05 -3.27 -13.20
N ILE A 60 -0.70 -2.39 -12.47
CA ILE A 60 -1.90 -1.69 -12.93
C ILE A 60 -1.54 -0.21 -12.98
N PRO A 61 -1.61 0.43 -14.16
CA PRO A 61 -1.48 1.88 -14.27
C PRO A 61 -2.50 2.61 -13.41
N GLU A 62 -2.35 3.90 -13.27
CA GLU A 62 -3.30 4.72 -12.51
C GLU A 62 -4.74 4.48 -12.96
N GLY A 63 -5.65 4.42 -11.99
CA GLY A 63 -7.05 4.11 -12.19
C GLY A 63 -7.31 2.62 -12.38
N ASP A 64 -8.15 2.28 -13.34
CA ASP A 64 -8.53 0.91 -13.74
C ASP A 64 -7.86 0.51 -15.07
N GLY A 65 -6.66 0.97 -15.29
CA GLY A 65 -5.89 0.62 -16.47
C GLY A 65 -5.69 -0.89 -16.63
N ALA A 66 -5.44 -1.33 -17.86
CA ALA A 66 -5.22 -2.74 -18.15
C ALA A 66 -4.06 -3.29 -17.33
N THR A 67 -4.31 -4.42 -16.65
CA THR A 67 -3.28 -5.14 -15.91
C THR A 67 -2.18 -5.60 -16.86
N ARG A 68 -0.94 -5.34 -16.50
CA ARG A 68 0.25 -5.82 -17.20
C ARG A 68 0.97 -6.82 -16.32
N THR A 69 1.47 -7.89 -16.92
CA THR A 69 2.34 -8.85 -16.25
C THR A 69 3.79 -8.54 -16.61
N MET A 70 4.64 -8.55 -15.58
CA MET A 70 6.07 -8.33 -15.70
C MET A 70 6.81 -9.55 -15.19
N LEU A 71 7.83 -10.00 -15.91
CA LEU A 71 8.71 -11.11 -15.53
C LEU A 71 10.13 -10.57 -15.35
N ALA A 72 10.65 -10.69 -14.13
CA ALA A 72 12.01 -10.31 -13.82
C ALA A 72 13.01 -11.33 -14.37
N ASP A 73 14.26 -10.93 -14.49
CA ASP A 73 15.41 -11.77 -14.86
C ASP A 73 15.86 -12.72 -13.73
N LYS A 74 15.32 -12.59 -12.53
CA LYS A 74 15.64 -13.37 -11.34
C LYS A 74 14.43 -13.57 -10.43
N GLU A 75 14.54 -14.53 -9.52
CA GLU A 75 13.54 -14.76 -8.46
C GLU A 75 13.72 -13.81 -7.28
N LEU A 76 12.66 -13.61 -6.49
CA LEU A 76 12.76 -12.98 -5.19
C LEU A 76 13.03 -14.01 -4.08
N PRO A 77 13.62 -13.56 -2.94
CA PRO A 77 13.80 -14.41 -1.77
C PRO A 77 12.50 -15.07 -1.33
N LYS A 78 12.58 -16.28 -0.77
CA LYS A 78 11.42 -17.10 -0.36
C LYS A 78 10.58 -16.46 0.76
N GLU A 79 11.16 -15.52 1.48
CA GLU A 79 10.52 -14.76 2.56
C GLU A 79 9.49 -13.76 2.01
N VAL A 80 9.64 -13.35 0.74
CA VAL A 80 8.68 -12.47 0.05
C VAL A 80 7.47 -13.29 -0.38
N LYS A 81 6.29 -12.88 0.09
CA LYS A 81 5.05 -13.63 -0.12
C LYS A 81 4.30 -13.15 -1.35
N ALA A 82 3.69 -14.07 -2.09
CA ALA A 82 2.76 -13.73 -3.16
C ALA A 82 1.60 -12.88 -2.60
N GLY A 83 1.13 -11.93 -3.39
CA GLY A 83 0.12 -10.92 -3.02
C GLY A 83 0.73 -9.66 -2.40
N GLN A 84 2.02 -9.64 -2.07
CA GLN A 84 2.66 -8.49 -1.44
C GLN A 84 2.80 -7.31 -2.41
N ARG A 85 2.40 -6.12 -1.95
CA ARG A 85 2.64 -4.86 -2.67
C ARG A 85 4.09 -4.46 -2.51
N MET A 86 4.67 -3.93 -3.59
CA MET A 86 6.09 -3.59 -3.65
C MET A 86 6.32 -2.35 -4.50
N VAL A 87 7.39 -1.63 -4.17
CA VAL A 87 8.07 -0.72 -5.10
C VAL A 87 9.21 -1.49 -5.73
N ILE A 88 9.27 -1.54 -7.05
CA ILE A 88 10.41 -2.10 -7.77
C ILE A 88 11.09 -1.04 -8.63
N ARG A 89 12.41 -1.12 -8.74
CA ARG A 89 13.20 -0.40 -9.75
C ARG A 89 13.72 -1.43 -10.76
N TYR A 90 13.57 -1.13 -12.02
CA TYR A 90 13.88 -2.07 -13.08
C TYR A 90 14.24 -1.37 -14.39
N ILE A 91 14.85 -2.12 -15.29
CA ILE A 91 15.09 -1.74 -16.68
C ILE A 91 14.19 -2.62 -17.55
N GLU A 92 13.43 -2.03 -18.47
CA GLU A 92 12.59 -2.78 -19.39
C GLU A 92 13.45 -3.41 -20.50
N LEU A 93 13.33 -4.73 -20.67
CA LEU A 93 14.06 -5.52 -21.67
C LEU A 93 13.24 -5.80 -22.94
N GLY A 94 11.96 -5.38 -22.93
CA GLY A 94 11.03 -5.61 -24.03
C GLY A 94 9.90 -6.57 -23.66
N LYS A 95 9.07 -6.90 -24.65
CA LYS A 95 7.92 -7.79 -24.48
C LYS A 95 8.21 -9.17 -25.03
N ASP A 96 7.73 -10.18 -24.34
CA ASP A 96 7.66 -11.54 -24.85
C ASP A 96 6.56 -11.63 -25.90
N ASN A 97 6.91 -12.14 -27.09
CA ASN A 97 6.00 -12.20 -28.24
C ASN A 97 4.87 -13.23 -28.09
N TYR A 98 5.02 -14.23 -27.21
CA TYR A 98 4.02 -15.29 -27.02
C TYR A 98 3.05 -14.95 -25.89
N THR A 99 3.58 -14.46 -24.78
CA THR A 99 2.78 -14.16 -23.57
C THR A 99 2.31 -12.72 -23.52
N GLY A 100 2.97 -11.82 -24.26
CA GLY A 100 2.77 -10.38 -24.16
C GLY A 100 3.28 -9.75 -22.84
N PHE A 101 3.97 -10.53 -21.99
CA PHE A 101 4.52 -10.05 -20.74
C PHE A 101 5.73 -9.15 -20.98
N SER A 102 5.89 -8.14 -20.12
CA SER A 102 7.09 -7.30 -20.14
C SER A 102 8.22 -8.03 -19.42
N ASN A 103 9.33 -8.28 -20.11
CA ASN A 103 10.55 -8.75 -19.48
C ASN A 103 11.31 -7.57 -18.88
N ILE A 104 11.79 -7.73 -17.65
CA ILE A 104 12.48 -6.67 -16.91
C ILE A 104 13.78 -7.19 -16.28
N SER A 105 14.78 -6.34 -16.21
CA SER A 105 15.93 -6.55 -15.34
C SER A 105 15.66 -5.84 -14.01
N LEU A 106 15.53 -6.63 -12.94
CA LEU A 106 15.17 -6.12 -11.63
C LEU A 106 16.41 -5.55 -10.94
N VAL A 107 16.41 -4.23 -10.70
CA VAL A 107 17.50 -3.52 -10.03
C VAL A 107 17.36 -3.61 -8.51
N SER A 108 16.18 -3.27 -7.98
CA SER A 108 15.89 -3.34 -6.54
C SER A 108 14.39 -3.49 -6.29
N PHE A 109 14.07 -3.90 -5.09
CA PHE A 109 12.67 -3.99 -4.62
C PHE A 109 12.57 -3.65 -3.14
N ASN A 110 11.41 -3.10 -2.74
CA ASN A 110 11.03 -2.88 -1.35
C ASN A 110 9.58 -3.29 -1.17
N ALA A 111 9.32 -4.09 -0.14
CA ALA A 111 7.96 -4.41 0.27
C ALA A 111 7.28 -3.17 0.85
N LEU A 112 6.00 -3.00 0.53
CA LEU A 112 5.20 -1.92 1.09
C LEU A 112 4.29 -2.44 2.20
N PRO A 113 4.04 -1.64 3.24
CA PRO A 113 2.91 -1.87 4.10
C PRO A 113 1.63 -1.91 3.26
N THR A 114 0.88 -3.01 3.36
CA THR A 114 -0.44 -3.13 2.75
C THR A 114 -1.46 -3.22 3.87
N VAL A 115 -2.36 -2.25 3.93
CA VAL A 115 -3.31 -2.09 5.02
C VAL A 115 -4.72 -2.38 4.50
N GLU A 116 -5.44 -3.25 5.19
CA GLU A 116 -6.85 -3.53 4.91
C GLU A 116 -7.76 -2.53 5.62
N VAL A 117 -8.94 -2.31 5.06
CA VAL A 117 -9.94 -1.41 5.63
C VAL A 117 -10.55 -1.99 6.89
N GLU A 118 -10.52 -1.22 7.96
CA GLU A 118 -11.25 -1.50 9.21
C GLU A 118 -12.54 -0.67 9.24
N LYS A 119 -13.64 -1.28 9.69
CA LYS A 119 -14.92 -0.60 9.89
C LYS A 119 -14.95 -0.02 11.31
N VAL A 120 -15.27 1.25 11.42
CA VAL A 120 -15.35 1.95 12.71
C VAL A 120 -16.52 2.91 12.74
N SER A 121 -16.92 3.38 13.94
CA SER A 121 -17.91 4.43 14.08
C SER A 121 -17.42 5.76 13.47
N THR A 122 -18.35 6.65 13.14
CA THR A 122 -18.02 7.99 12.63
C THR A 122 -17.10 8.75 13.60
N GLU A 123 -17.37 8.67 14.91
CA GLU A 123 -16.56 9.33 15.93
C GLU A 123 -15.12 8.80 15.94
N GLU A 124 -14.95 7.49 15.83
CA GLU A 124 -13.61 6.86 15.82
C GLU A 124 -12.86 7.21 14.53
N ALA A 125 -13.53 7.16 13.38
CA ALA A 125 -12.95 7.54 12.10
C ALA A 125 -12.45 8.99 12.11
N GLN A 126 -13.24 9.92 12.64
CA GLN A 126 -12.90 11.35 12.71
C GLN A 126 -11.88 11.67 13.80
N ALA A 127 -11.85 10.91 14.89
CA ALA A 127 -10.83 11.05 15.95
C ALA A 127 -9.43 10.60 15.48
N ALA A 128 -9.35 9.76 14.46
CA ALA A 128 -8.11 9.31 13.84
C ALA A 128 -7.53 10.40 12.94
N ASN A 129 -6.87 11.42 13.54
CA ASN A 129 -6.56 12.70 12.89
C ASN A 129 -5.06 13.07 12.98
N GLU A 130 -4.16 12.09 12.95
CA GLU A 130 -2.72 12.35 12.85
C GLU A 130 -2.37 13.08 11.57
N GLU A 131 -1.51 14.10 11.70
CA GLU A 131 -1.08 14.92 10.58
C GLU A 131 -0.15 14.16 9.63
N ILE A 132 -0.45 14.19 8.33
CA ILE A 132 0.32 13.55 7.26
C ILE A 132 0.67 14.60 6.20
N PHE A 133 1.95 14.76 5.87
CA PHE A 133 2.37 15.61 4.76
C PHE A 133 2.30 14.80 3.46
N VAL A 134 1.19 14.90 2.72
CA VAL A 134 0.94 14.15 1.49
C VAL A 134 1.74 14.74 0.33
N ASN A 135 2.59 13.91 -0.30
CA ASN A 135 3.28 14.27 -1.55
C ASN A 135 2.45 13.84 -2.77
N ALA A 136 1.94 12.61 -2.74
CA ALA A 136 1.09 12.10 -3.78
C ALA A 136 0.09 11.09 -3.19
N ILE A 137 -1.07 10.99 -3.83
CA ILE A 137 -2.04 9.94 -3.58
C ILE A 137 -2.69 9.57 -4.91
N ASN A 138 -2.72 8.29 -5.21
CA ASN A 138 -3.34 7.77 -6.42
C ASN A 138 -4.02 6.43 -6.16
N ARG A 139 -4.80 5.97 -7.13
CA ARG A 139 -5.43 4.65 -7.11
C ARG A 139 -4.90 3.79 -8.26
N THR A 140 -4.56 2.55 -7.94
CA THR A 140 -4.19 1.53 -8.93
C THR A 140 -5.02 0.27 -8.67
N GLY A 141 -6.00 0.02 -9.53
CA GLY A 141 -6.97 -1.05 -9.33
C GLY A 141 -7.69 -0.92 -7.98
N LYS A 142 -7.55 -1.91 -7.12
CA LYS A 142 -8.15 -1.96 -5.77
C LYS A 142 -7.32 -1.29 -4.67
N TYR A 143 -6.22 -0.65 -5.01
CA TYR A 143 -5.32 -0.05 -4.02
C TYR A 143 -5.31 1.47 -4.09
N ILE A 144 -5.44 2.12 -2.94
CA ILE A 144 -5.03 3.51 -2.76
C ILE A 144 -3.57 3.50 -2.35
N ASN A 145 -2.73 4.26 -3.02
CA ASN A 145 -1.31 4.40 -2.70
C ASN A 145 -1.06 5.82 -2.22
N LEU A 146 -0.42 5.94 -1.08
CA LEU A 146 -0.05 7.19 -0.45
C LEU A 146 1.47 7.31 -0.43
N GLU A 147 1.97 8.45 -0.91
CA GLU A 147 3.34 8.88 -0.74
C GLU A 147 3.36 10.09 0.19
N ALA A 148 4.09 10.02 1.28
CA ALA A 148 4.08 11.03 2.31
C ALA A 148 5.48 11.32 2.86
N ASN A 149 5.74 12.59 3.18
CA ASN A 149 6.90 12.96 4.00
C ASN A 149 6.53 12.83 5.47
N VAL A 150 7.16 11.91 6.15
CA VAL A 150 6.85 11.61 7.54
C VAL A 150 8.06 11.82 8.45
N LYS A 151 7.78 12.18 9.70
CA LYS A 151 8.79 12.20 10.75
C LYS A 151 9.19 10.76 11.07
N LYS A 152 10.49 10.48 11.16
CA LYS A 152 10.98 9.15 11.50
C LYS A 152 10.86 8.92 13.01
N TYR A 153 9.91 8.08 13.39
CA TYR A 153 9.75 7.52 14.73
C TYR A 153 10.33 6.12 14.80
N THR A 154 10.43 5.56 15.99
CA THR A 154 10.85 4.18 16.18
C THR A 154 9.91 3.20 15.48
N GLU A 155 8.62 3.46 15.56
CA GLU A 155 7.57 2.65 14.95
C GLU A 155 6.48 3.56 14.37
N ARG A 156 5.99 3.22 13.17
CA ARG A 156 4.84 3.86 12.54
C ARG A 156 3.93 2.78 11.95
N THR A 157 2.65 2.90 12.22
CA THR A 157 1.62 2.03 11.66
C THR A 157 0.60 2.89 10.92
N TYR A 158 0.25 2.50 9.71
CA TYR A 158 -0.83 3.10 8.92
C TYR A 158 -2.14 2.39 9.17
N TYR A 159 -3.24 3.14 9.07
CA TYR A 159 -4.61 2.64 9.18
C TYR A 159 -5.46 3.27 8.09
N ILE A 160 -6.46 2.52 7.63
CA ILE A 160 -7.55 3.03 6.82
C ILE A 160 -8.87 2.58 7.44
N TYR A 161 -9.69 3.53 7.82
CA TYR A 161 -10.98 3.32 8.47
C TYR A 161 -12.11 3.62 7.51
N ALA A 162 -13.12 2.76 7.45
CA ALA A 162 -14.39 3.03 6.79
C ALA A 162 -15.41 3.48 7.82
N ASP A 163 -16.02 4.64 7.59
CA ASP A 163 -17.13 5.14 8.40
C ASP A 163 -18.37 4.27 8.16
N GLU A 164 -18.81 3.56 9.21
CA GLU A 164 -19.97 2.66 9.16
C GLU A 164 -21.25 3.39 8.71
N ALA A 165 -21.41 4.67 9.03
CA ALA A 165 -22.58 5.43 8.64
C ALA A 165 -22.67 5.69 7.12
N THR A 166 -21.55 5.70 6.43
CA THR A 166 -21.48 5.93 4.98
C THR A 166 -21.14 4.69 4.17
N LEU A 167 -20.77 3.58 4.85
CA LEU A 167 -20.20 2.39 4.21
C LEU A 167 -21.09 1.83 3.10
N GLU A 168 -22.42 1.85 3.27
CA GLU A 168 -23.36 1.34 2.28
C GLU A 168 -23.73 2.37 1.19
N ASN A 169 -23.21 3.60 1.28
CA ASN A 169 -23.41 4.59 0.23
C ASN A 169 -22.65 4.20 -1.05
N PRO A 170 -23.11 4.65 -2.23
CA PRO A 170 -22.37 4.45 -3.48
C PRO A 170 -20.98 5.10 -3.46
N ILE A 171 -20.75 6.08 -2.61
CA ILE A 171 -19.47 6.77 -2.40
C ILE A 171 -19.25 6.87 -0.89
N PRO A 172 -18.69 5.87 -0.23
CA PRO A 172 -18.39 5.91 1.19
C PRO A 172 -17.19 6.78 1.52
N ASP A 173 -17.12 7.21 2.78
CA ASP A 173 -16.02 7.96 3.36
C ASP A 173 -15.02 7.02 4.03
N LEU A 174 -13.75 7.16 3.66
CA LEU A 174 -12.62 6.42 4.24
C LEU A 174 -11.61 7.42 4.82
N TYR A 175 -10.98 7.06 5.93
CA TYR A 175 -10.06 7.90 6.66
C TYR A 175 -8.69 7.23 6.76
N ILE A 176 -7.65 7.85 6.21
CA ILE A 176 -6.27 7.38 6.33
C ILE A 176 -5.59 8.16 7.45
N THR A 177 -4.98 7.43 8.37
CA THR A 177 -4.25 7.97 9.51
C THR A 177 -3.01 7.14 9.82
N THR A 178 -2.20 7.62 10.78
CA THR A 178 -1.05 6.88 11.30
C THR A 178 -1.08 6.89 12.82
N LYS A 179 -0.48 5.86 13.43
CA LYS A 179 -0.07 5.87 14.84
C LYS A 179 1.45 5.74 14.90
N THR A 180 2.07 6.53 15.76
CA THR A 180 3.51 6.54 15.96
C THR A 180 3.85 6.15 17.38
N LYS A 181 5.00 5.49 17.57
CA LYS A 181 5.50 5.07 18.87
C LYS A 181 7.00 5.31 18.97
N GLY A 182 7.45 5.63 20.18
CA GLY A 182 8.86 5.93 20.45
C GLY A 182 9.25 7.37 20.12
N ASP A 183 10.56 7.61 20.13
CA ASP A 183 11.10 8.96 19.97
C ASP A 183 11.25 9.37 18.53
N TYR A 184 11.06 10.66 18.27
CA TYR A 184 11.33 11.26 16.98
C TYR A 184 12.84 11.44 16.76
N SER A 185 13.37 10.85 15.69
CA SER A 185 14.82 10.89 15.37
C SER A 185 15.33 12.24 14.83
N GLY A 186 14.46 13.25 14.66
CA GLY A 186 14.81 14.53 14.03
C GLY A 186 14.85 14.49 12.49
N VAL A 187 14.72 13.32 11.88
CA VAL A 187 14.82 13.16 10.42
C VAL A 187 13.42 12.96 9.82
N LYS A 188 13.18 13.58 8.68
CA LYS A 188 12.03 13.28 7.81
C LYS A 188 12.49 12.33 6.71
N HIS A 189 11.60 11.42 6.29
CA HIS A 189 11.84 10.54 5.16
C HIS A 189 10.58 10.37 4.32
N LEU A 190 10.77 9.98 3.08
CA LEU A 190 9.69 9.57 2.21
C LEU A 190 9.21 8.19 2.61
N ASP A 191 7.91 8.07 2.77
CA ASP A 191 7.24 6.81 3.09
C ASP A 191 6.16 6.53 2.05
N ILE A 192 5.96 5.25 1.71
CA ILE A 192 4.96 4.81 0.77
C ILE A 192 4.14 3.70 1.42
N ALA A 193 2.83 3.83 1.38
CA ALA A 193 1.90 2.81 1.87
C ALA A 193 0.82 2.51 0.83
N SER A 194 0.34 1.27 0.79
CA SER A 194 -0.80 0.85 -0.03
C SER A 194 -1.95 0.40 0.86
N PHE A 195 -3.17 0.80 0.51
CA PHE A 195 -4.39 0.47 1.23
C PHE A 195 -5.30 -0.35 0.33
N ASP A 196 -5.62 -1.58 0.73
CA ASP A 196 -6.51 -2.47 -0.01
C ASP A 196 -7.97 -2.11 0.28
N ILE A 197 -8.62 -1.49 -0.70
CA ILE A 197 -10.03 -1.10 -0.63
C ILE A 197 -10.94 -2.08 -1.39
N SER A 198 -10.47 -3.28 -1.69
CA SER A 198 -11.20 -4.25 -2.53
C SER A 198 -12.60 -4.57 -2.01
N MET A 199 -12.77 -4.66 -0.68
CA MET A 199 -14.06 -4.92 -0.07
C MET A 199 -15.13 -3.85 -0.36
N ILE A 200 -14.69 -2.62 -0.64
CA ILE A 200 -15.56 -1.50 -0.98
C ILE A 200 -15.60 -1.30 -2.49
N TRP A 201 -14.42 -1.20 -3.10
CA TRP A 201 -14.30 -0.95 -4.54
C TRP A 201 -14.92 -2.06 -5.39
N GLY A 202 -14.90 -3.32 -4.92
CA GLY A 202 -15.52 -4.47 -5.58
C GLY A 202 -17.05 -4.50 -5.56
N ARG A 203 -17.72 -3.67 -4.76
CA ARG A 203 -19.19 -3.61 -4.69
C ARG A 203 -19.78 -3.14 -6.02
N ILE A 204 -20.90 -3.74 -6.42
CA ILE A 204 -21.59 -3.42 -7.68
C ILE A 204 -22.13 -1.98 -7.67
N ASP A 205 -22.62 -1.51 -6.53
CA ASP A 205 -23.19 -0.19 -6.32
C ASP A 205 -22.16 0.89 -6.03
N CYS A 206 -20.91 0.53 -5.79
CA CYS A 206 -19.82 1.48 -5.52
C CYS A 206 -19.51 2.31 -6.77
N LYS A 207 -19.63 3.64 -6.66
CA LYS A 207 -19.31 4.62 -7.70
C LYS A 207 -17.99 5.36 -7.44
N GLY A 208 -17.36 5.08 -6.30
CA GLY A 208 -16.13 5.72 -5.88
C GLY A 208 -15.95 5.69 -4.38
N VAL A 209 -14.93 6.39 -3.91
CA VAL A 209 -14.65 6.60 -2.47
C VAL A 209 -14.15 8.02 -2.25
N ASN A 210 -14.42 8.58 -1.07
CA ASN A 210 -13.77 9.79 -0.58
C ASN A 210 -12.72 9.36 0.43
N ILE A 211 -11.47 9.79 0.25
CA ILE A 211 -10.38 9.52 1.18
C ILE A 211 -10.09 10.78 1.96
N HIS A 212 -10.33 10.74 3.26
CA HIS A 212 -10.04 11.82 4.20
C HIS A 212 -8.64 11.63 4.80
N ILE A 213 -7.83 12.68 4.77
CA ILE A 213 -6.48 12.73 5.36
C ILE A 213 -6.29 14.10 6.01
N ASN A 214 -5.80 14.15 7.25
CA ASN A 214 -5.34 15.40 7.84
C ASN A 214 -4.03 15.84 7.18
N ASN A 215 -4.16 16.34 5.96
CA ASN A 215 -3.03 16.71 5.12
C ASN A 215 -2.46 18.07 5.55
N SER A 216 -1.16 18.10 5.84
CA SER A 216 -0.43 19.32 6.21
C SER A 216 0.41 19.93 5.08
N ASN A 217 0.35 19.37 3.86
CA ASN A 217 1.08 19.91 2.72
C ASN A 217 0.35 21.13 2.16
N PRO A 218 0.91 22.35 2.33
CA PRO A 218 0.26 23.59 1.88
C PRO A 218 0.16 23.68 0.35
N SER A 219 1.08 23.01 -0.37
CA SER A 219 1.05 22.98 -1.85
C SER A 219 -0.06 22.09 -2.39
N PHE A 220 -0.54 21.14 -1.62
CA PHE A 220 -1.61 20.22 -2.01
C PHE A 220 -2.97 20.65 -1.49
N ASN A 221 -3.04 21.49 -0.47
CA ASN A 221 -4.18 22.13 0.23
C ASN A 221 -5.55 21.39 0.11
N LYS A 222 -5.54 20.07 0.18
CA LYS A 222 -6.70 19.21 0.02
C LYS A 222 -6.72 18.18 1.14
N LYS A 223 -7.85 18.04 1.83
CA LYS A 223 -8.05 17.05 2.91
C LYS A 223 -8.93 15.89 2.50
N VAL A 224 -9.68 16.02 1.41
CA VAL A 224 -10.53 14.97 0.86
C VAL A 224 -10.12 14.69 -0.57
N PHE A 225 -9.75 13.47 -0.85
CA PHE A 225 -9.32 13.00 -2.16
C PHE A 225 -10.40 12.08 -2.73
N GLU A 226 -10.94 12.44 -3.88
CA GLU A 226 -12.04 11.75 -4.50
C GLU A 226 -11.55 10.82 -5.59
N PHE A 227 -11.90 9.53 -5.48
CA PHE A 227 -11.67 8.54 -6.52
C PHE A 227 -13.02 8.06 -7.03
N ARG A 228 -13.24 8.10 -8.33
CA ARG A 228 -14.50 7.73 -9.00
C ARG A 228 -14.25 6.54 -9.94
N LYS A 229 -15.29 5.67 -10.09
CA LYS A 229 -15.35 4.61 -11.10
C LYS A 229 -15.75 5.17 -12.45
#